data_08583c06e4b6bbbd930c7afb9ec357ee
#
_entry.id   08583c06e4b6bbbd930c7afb9ec357ee
#
_cell.length_a   1.000
_cell.length_b   1.000
_cell.length_c   1.000
_cell.angle_alpha   90.00
_cell.angle_beta   90.00
_cell.angle_gamma   90.00
#
_symmetry.space_group_name_H-M   'P 1'
#
loop_
_entity.id
_entity.type
_entity.pdbx_description
1 polymer ?
#
loop_
_entity_poly.entity_id
_entity_poly.type
_entity_poly.pdbx_seq_one_letter_code
_entity_poly.pdbx_strand_id
1 'polypeptide(L)'
;MVASGMAMDRYRALRALLADYEKDVSGAIATPRHTLSGHLERFVTTRWYERVGTIYVVFGLTRDFWLLLAGGLPKDLRTRVTEILRDGGEEDLLFGVLERVLQVDTRYVSRLSLWARRLVGDAMLICKDALADAVVSADDAVTKLEPIFTDVLAHHTSRLERVGLTA
;
A
#
# COMPACT_ATOMS: atom_id res chain seq x y z
N MET A 1 -4.34 -16.86 6.73
CA MET A 1 -3.90 -16.66 8.14
C MET A 1 -2.48 -16.09 8.26
N VAL A 2 -1.47 -16.61 7.52
CA VAL A 2 -0.07 -16.12 7.64
C VAL A 2 0.07 -14.62 7.29
N ALA A 3 -0.35 -14.20 6.11
CA ALA A 3 -0.28 -12.79 5.69
C ALA A 3 -1.01 -11.83 6.65
N SER A 4 -2.14 -12.27 7.21
CA SER A 4 -2.89 -11.49 8.20
C SER A 4 -2.13 -11.33 9.52
N GLY A 5 -1.39 -12.36 9.94
CA GLY A 5 -0.50 -12.29 11.10
C GLY A 5 0.63 -11.28 10.89
N MET A 6 1.30 -11.36 9.75
CA MET A 6 2.39 -10.44 9.39
C MET A 6 1.93 -8.98 9.34
N ALA A 7 0.76 -8.70 8.77
CA ALA A 7 0.17 -7.37 8.75
C ALA A 7 -0.15 -6.85 10.16
N MET A 8 -0.64 -7.73 11.05
CA MET A 8 -0.92 -7.38 12.45
C MET A 8 0.36 -7.08 13.23
N ASP A 9 1.42 -7.82 13.00
CA ASP A 9 2.71 -7.59 13.68
C ASP A 9 3.33 -6.27 13.24
N ARG A 10 3.24 -5.94 11.95
CA ARG A 10 3.64 -4.62 11.42
C ARG A 10 2.81 -3.48 12.03
N TYR A 11 1.49 -3.65 12.12
CA TYR A 11 0.62 -2.68 12.79
C TYR A 11 1.03 -2.44 14.23
N ARG A 12 1.31 -3.51 14.99
CA ARG A 12 1.76 -3.42 16.39
C ARG A 12 3.09 -2.69 16.51
N ALA A 13 4.05 -2.99 15.60
CA ALA A 13 5.36 -2.35 15.60
C ALA A 13 5.26 -0.85 15.27
N LEU A 14 4.47 -0.46 14.26
CA LEU A 14 4.23 0.96 13.93
C LEU A 14 3.52 1.69 15.07
N ARG A 15 2.54 1.05 15.70
CA ARG A 15 1.83 1.63 16.85
C ARG A 15 2.75 1.83 18.05
N ALA A 16 3.64 0.89 18.33
CA ALA A 16 4.64 1.01 19.39
C ALA A 16 5.62 2.15 19.08
N LEU A 17 6.08 2.24 17.82
CA LEU A 17 6.95 3.32 17.38
C LEU A 17 6.26 4.70 17.54
N LEU A 18 4.99 4.81 17.17
CA LEU A 18 4.23 6.05 17.29
C LEU A 18 4.10 6.48 18.77
N ALA A 19 3.97 5.54 19.71
CA ALA A 19 3.87 5.83 21.13
C ALA A 19 5.14 6.48 21.73
N ASP A 20 6.28 6.38 21.06
CA ASP A 20 7.50 7.09 21.47
C ASP A 20 7.41 8.61 21.18
N TYR A 21 6.52 9.02 20.27
CA TYR A 21 6.39 10.40 19.79
C TYR A 21 5.03 11.04 20.11
N GLU A 22 3.99 10.25 20.31
CA GLU A 22 2.63 10.72 20.51
C GLU A 22 2.00 10.09 21.75
N LYS A 23 1.52 10.94 22.68
CA LYS A 23 0.90 10.48 23.92
C LYS A 23 -0.49 9.88 23.70
N ASP A 24 -1.27 10.47 22.80
CA ASP A 24 -2.59 9.95 22.41
C ASP A 24 -2.53 9.23 21.08
N VAL A 25 -1.92 8.06 21.07
CA VAL A 25 -1.83 7.19 19.87
C VAL A 25 -3.21 6.85 19.29
N SER A 26 -4.23 6.69 20.15
CA SER A 26 -5.58 6.31 19.70
C SER A 26 -6.25 7.47 18.98
N GLY A 27 -6.14 8.68 19.49
CA GLY A 27 -6.62 9.90 18.84
C GLY A 27 -5.89 10.18 17.53
N ALA A 28 -4.55 10.06 17.53
CA ALA A 28 -3.74 10.28 16.35
C ALA A 28 -4.08 9.33 15.18
N ILE A 29 -4.53 8.10 15.47
CA ILE A 29 -4.92 7.11 14.46
C ILE A 29 -6.40 7.26 14.04
N ALA A 30 -7.25 7.88 14.85
CA ALA A 30 -8.70 7.87 14.64
C ALA A 30 -9.11 8.55 13.32
N THR A 31 -8.61 9.74 13.02
CA THR A 31 -8.93 10.48 11.78
C THR A 31 -8.43 9.76 10.52
N PRO A 32 -7.13 9.40 10.42
CA PRO A 32 -6.64 8.63 9.27
C PRO A 32 -7.38 7.31 9.07
N ARG A 33 -7.75 6.62 10.15
CA ARG A 33 -8.53 5.39 10.08
C ARG A 33 -9.91 5.60 9.47
N HIS A 34 -10.61 6.68 9.83
CA HIS A 34 -11.92 7.00 9.27
C HIS A 34 -11.84 7.27 7.77
N THR A 35 -10.89 8.11 7.34
CA THR A 35 -10.63 8.41 5.93
C THR A 35 -10.34 7.13 5.14
N LEU A 36 -9.42 6.29 5.65
CA LEU A 36 -9.05 5.03 5.02
C LEU A 36 -10.24 4.07 4.91
N SER A 37 -11.11 3.99 5.93
CA SER A 37 -12.28 3.10 5.91
C SER A 37 -13.23 3.42 4.75
N GLY A 38 -13.45 4.71 4.45
CA GLY A 38 -14.26 5.13 3.30
C GLY A 38 -13.66 4.71 1.94
N HIS A 39 -12.33 4.66 1.83
CA HIS A 39 -11.68 4.18 0.62
C HIS A 39 -11.73 2.66 0.48
N LEU A 40 -11.62 1.92 1.60
CA LEU A 40 -11.62 0.46 1.57
C LEU A 40 -12.92 -0.13 1.02
N GLU A 41 -14.04 0.56 1.16
CA GLU A 41 -15.34 0.14 0.58
C GLU A 41 -15.28 0.04 -0.96
N ARG A 42 -14.42 0.83 -1.62
CA ARG A 42 -14.23 0.79 -3.08
C ARG A 42 -13.53 -0.48 -3.56
N PHE A 43 -12.82 -1.18 -2.67
CA PHE A 43 -12.07 -2.40 -2.97
C PHE A 43 -12.89 -3.67 -2.75
N VAL A 44 -14.17 -3.55 -2.39
CA VAL A 44 -15.04 -4.70 -2.16
C VAL A 44 -15.29 -5.44 -3.47
N THR A 45 -15.03 -6.73 -3.45
CA THR A 45 -15.30 -7.65 -4.55
C THR A 45 -15.83 -8.97 -4.02
N THR A 46 -16.66 -9.63 -4.80
CA THR A 46 -17.23 -10.94 -4.45
C THR A 46 -16.32 -12.09 -4.83
N ARG A 47 -15.39 -11.87 -5.75
CA ARG A 47 -14.49 -12.91 -6.29
C ARG A 47 -13.22 -13.00 -5.46
N TRP A 48 -12.93 -14.18 -4.95
CA TRP A 48 -11.79 -14.41 -4.06
C TRP A 48 -10.44 -14.04 -4.70
N TYR A 49 -10.23 -14.34 -5.98
CA TYR A 49 -8.98 -14.02 -6.68
C TYR A 49 -8.80 -12.51 -6.89
N GLU A 50 -9.89 -11.76 -7.10
CA GLU A 50 -9.84 -10.30 -7.13
C GLU A 50 -9.49 -9.73 -5.75
N ARG A 51 -9.95 -10.37 -4.66
CA ARG A 51 -9.53 -9.98 -3.29
C ARG A 51 -8.03 -10.16 -3.08
N VAL A 52 -7.47 -11.28 -3.53
CA VAL A 52 -6.02 -11.52 -3.44
C VAL A 52 -5.28 -10.47 -4.29
N GLY A 53 -5.73 -10.24 -5.53
CA GLY A 53 -5.18 -9.19 -6.41
C GLY A 53 -5.26 -7.80 -5.78
N THR A 54 -6.38 -7.47 -5.13
CA THR A 54 -6.57 -6.20 -4.42
C THR A 54 -5.53 -6.05 -3.30
N ILE A 55 -5.37 -7.07 -2.46
CA ILE A 55 -4.39 -7.01 -1.37
C ILE A 55 -2.98 -6.86 -1.94
N TYR A 56 -2.61 -7.62 -2.98
CA TYR A 56 -1.31 -7.54 -3.62
C TYR A 56 -1.01 -6.15 -4.19
N VAL A 57 -1.97 -5.58 -4.93
CA VAL A 57 -1.84 -4.26 -5.57
C VAL A 57 -1.83 -3.14 -4.53
N VAL A 58 -2.89 -3.05 -3.71
CA VAL A 58 -3.07 -1.92 -2.78
C VAL A 58 -2.02 -1.93 -1.69
N PHE A 59 -1.74 -3.10 -1.12
CA PHE A 59 -0.72 -3.25 -0.10
C PHE A 59 0.68 -2.90 -0.64
N GLY A 60 1.05 -3.43 -1.82
CA GLY A 60 2.34 -3.14 -2.44
C GLY A 60 2.51 -1.64 -2.75
N LEU A 61 1.50 -1.02 -3.38
CA LEU A 61 1.53 0.38 -3.76
C LEU A 61 1.59 1.31 -2.53
N THR A 62 0.75 1.08 -1.54
CA THR A 62 0.74 1.89 -0.31
C THR A 62 2.02 1.70 0.50
N ARG A 63 2.58 0.49 0.55
CA ARG A 63 3.87 0.24 1.20
C ARG A 63 5.00 1.02 0.52
N ASP A 64 5.10 0.96 -0.81
CA ASP A 64 6.12 1.69 -1.55
C ASP A 64 6.01 3.19 -1.33
N PHE A 65 4.78 3.71 -1.34
CA PHE A 65 4.51 5.11 -1.03
C PHE A 65 5.04 5.51 0.36
N TRP A 66 4.73 4.74 1.40
CA TRP A 66 5.21 5.03 2.76
C TRP A 66 6.72 4.88 2.90
N LEU A 67 7.36 3.93 2.20
CA LEU A 67 8.81 3.78 2.19
C LEU A 67 9.51 4.98 1.55
N LEU A 68 9.00 5.48 0.42
CA LEU A 68 9.54 6.66 -0.25
C LEU A 68 9.34 7.91 0.61
N LEU A 69 8.16 8.06 1.20
CA LEU A 69 7.83 9.18 2.09
C LEU A 69 8.71 9.17 3.35
N ALA A 70 9.04 8.00 3.87
CA ALA A 70 9.96 7.85 5.01
C ALA A 70 11.36 8.40 4.72
N GLY A 71 11.74 8.57 3.44
CA GLY A 71 12.97 9.25 3.04
C GLY A 71 13.13 10.65 3.61
N GLY A 72 12.03 11.37 3.88
CA GLY A 72 12.00 12.69 4.50
C GLY A 72 12.16 12.71 6.02
N LEU A 73 12.13 11.56 6.68
CA LEU A 73 12.24 11.47 8.14
C LEU A 73 13.70 11.60 8.63
N PRO A 74 13.92 12.04 9.88
CA PRO A 74 15.24 11.96 10.53
C PRO A 74 15.81 10.54 10.46
N LYS A 75 17.13 10.44 10.34
CA LYS A 75 17.85 9.18 10.03
C LYS A 75 17.40 8.00 10.91
N ASP A 76 17.35 8.19 12.22
CA ASP A 76 17.05 7.10 13.17
C ASP A 76 15.59 6.64 13.02
N LEU A 77 14.64 7.58 12.90
CA LEU A 77 13.24 7.28 12.68
C LEU A 77 13.01 6.62 11.32
N ARG A 78 13.68 7.13 10.28
CA ARG A 78 13.66 6.51 8.94
C ARG A 78 14.08 5.07 8.99
N THR A 79 15.19 4.75 9.65
CA THR A 79 15.69 3.38 9.76
C THR A 79 14.64 2.48 10.40
N ARG A 80 14.09 2.88 11.55
CA ARG A 80 13.05 2.11 12.27
C ARG A 80 11.78 1.91 11.43
N VAL A 81 11.28 2.97 10.80
CA VAL A 81 10.09 2.89 9.93
C VAL A 81 10.36 1.98 8.73
N THR A 82 11.52 2.13 8.09
CA THR A 82 11.88 1.30 6.92
C THR A 82 11.99 -0.18 7.29
N GLU A 83 12.57 -0.51 8.43
CA GLU A 83 12.66 -1.88 8.92
C GLU A 83 11.28 -2.50 9.17
N ILE A 84 10.37 -1.74 9.77
CA ILE A 84 8.99 -2.21 10.03
C ILE A 84 8.21 -2.38 8.73
N LEU A 85 8.37 -1.47 7.77
CA LEU A 85 7.64 -1.50 6.49
C LEU A 85 8.24 -2.49 5.48
N ARG A 86 9.49 -2.95 5.69
CA ARG A 86 10.08 -3.97 4.81
C ARG A 86 9.19 -5.19 4.73
N ASP A 87 9.15 -5.77 3.55
CA ASP A 87 8.38 -6.98 3.32
C ASP A 87 8.98 -8.16 4.07
N GLY A 88 8.17 -8.81 4.89
CA GLY A 88 8.52 -10.02 5.60
C GLY A 88 8.16 -11.30 4.83
N GLY A 89 7.97 -11.23 3.50
CA GLY A 89 7.54 -12.33 2.66
C GLY A 89 6.04 -12.34 2.34
N GLU A 90 5.28 -11.30 2.73
CA GLU A 90 3.87 -11.19 2.37
C GLU A 90 3.67 -11.04 0.87
N GLU A 91 4.52 -10.24 0.22
CA GLU A 91 4.44 -10.04 -1.22
C GLU A 91 4.69 -11.36 -1.97
N ASP A 92 5.68 -12.14 -1.54
CA ASP A 92 5.98 -13.44 -2.14
C ASP A 92 4.87 -14.48 -1.91
N LEU A 93 4.23 -14.46 -0.74
CA LEU A 93 3.05 -15.29 -0.47
C LEU A 93 1.89 -14.94 -1.41
N LEU A 94 1.58 -13.65 -1.55
CA LEU A 94 0.51 -13.18 -2.43
C LEU A 94 0.84 -13.43 -3.90
N PHE A 95 2.09 -13.20 -4.31
CA PHE A 95 2.62 -13.53 -5.63
C PHE A 95 2.39 -15.00 -5.95
N GLY A 96 2.83 -15.92 -5.10
CA GLY A 96 2.68 -17.36 -5.32
C GLY A 96 1.21 -17.83 -5.38
N VAL A 97 0.29 -17.13 -4.71
CA VAL A 97 -1.15 -17.39 -4.85
C VAL A 97 -1.67 -16.91 -6.20
N LEU A 98 -1.32 -15.67 -6.60
CA LEU A 98 -1.75 -15.11 -7.89
C LEU A 98 -1.19 -15.86 -9.07
N GLU A 99 0.10 -16.24 -9.04
CA GLU A 99 0.73 -17.04 -10.07
C GLU A 99 -0.05 -18.35 -10.31
N ARG A 100 -0.40 -19.06 -9.26
CA ARG A 100 -1.21 -20.28 -9.36
C ARG A 100 -2.60 -20.02 -9.95
N VAL A 101 -3.25 -18.92 -9.59
CA VAL A 101 -4.54 -18.51 -10.17
C VAL A 101 -4.44 -18.30 -11.66
N LEU A 102 -3.40 -17.59 -12.11
CA LEU A 102 -3.19 -17.24 -13.51
C LEU A 102 -2.83 -18.47 -14.36
N GLN A 103 -2.17 -19.47 -13.77
CA GLN A 103 -1.86 -20.75 -14.44
C GLN A 103 -3.09 -21.61 -14.68
N VAL A 104 -4.14 -21.49 -13.86
CA VAL A 104 -5.38 -22.27 -13.99
C VAL A 104 -6.21 -21.83 -15.21
N ASP A 105 -6.29 -20.52 -15.46
CA ASP A 105 -7.10 -19.99 -16.56
C ASP A 105 -6.55 -18.64 -17.05
N THR A 106 -6.09 -18.59 -18.28
CA THR A 106 -5.55 -17.38 -18.93
C THR A 106 -6.53 -16.20 -18.98
N ARG A 107 -7.85 -16.47 -18.90
CA ARG A 107 -8.88 -15.42 -18.81
C ARG A 107 -8.74 -14.57 -17.56
N TYR A 108 -8.13 -15.10 -16.50
CA TYR A 108 -7.86 -14.32 -15.29
C TYR A 108 -6.80 -13.23 -15.52
N VAL A 109 -5.87 -13.40 -16.43
CA VAL A 109 -4.85 -12.39 -16.76
C VAL A 109 -5.52 -11.09 -17.18
N SER A 110 -6.38 -11.11 -18.20
CA SER A 110 -7.06 -9.91 -18.68
C SER A 110 -7.97 -9.29 -17.62
N ARG A 111 -8.70 -10.11 -16.86
CA ARG A 111 -9.60 -9.63 -15.80
C ARG A 111 -8.85 -8.96 -14.66
N LEU A 112 -7.77 -9.60 -14.18
CA LEU A 112 -6.96 -9.05 -13.10
C LEU A 112 -6.16 -7.84 -13.54
N SER A 113 -5.68 -7.77 -14.80
CA SER A 113 -5.05 -6.57 -15.33
C SER A 113 -6.01 -5.37 -15.35
N LEU A 114 -7.23 -5.56 -15.84
CA LEU A 114 -8.26 -4.51 -15.81
C LEU A 114 -8.62 -4.10 -14.37
N TRP A 115 -8.73 -5.07 -13.47
CA TRP A 115 -8.98 -4.83 -12.06
C TRP A 115 -7.84 -4.06 -11.39
N ALA A 116 -6.60 -4.46 -11.65
CA ALA A 116 -5.40 -3.80 -11.12
C ALA A 116 -5.30 -2.34 -11.56
N ARG A 117 -5.57 -2.02 -12.84
CA ARG A 117 -5.60 -0.63 -13.33
C ARG A 117 -6.61 0.23 -12.58
N ARG A 118 -7.80 -0.29 -12.31
CA ARG A 118 -8.80 0.43 -11.50
C ARG A 118 -8.29 0.67 -10.08
N LEU A 119 -7.70 -0.35 -9.45
CA LEU A 119 -7.20 -0.27 -8.09
C LEU A 119 -6.09 0.77 -7.91
N VAL A 120 -5.26 0.98 -8.93
CA VAL A 120 -4.19 2.00 -8.88
C VAL A 120 -4.79 3.39 -8.64
N GLY A 121 -5.81 3.78 -9.39
CA GLY A 121 -6.47 5.08 -9.21
C GLY A 121 -7.01 5.26 -7.79
N ASP A 122 -7.71 4.26 -7.28
CA ASP A 122 -8.28 4.29 -5.93
C ASP A 122 -7.18 4.29 -4.84
N ALA A 123 -6.10 3.53 -5.02
CA ALA A 123 -4.96 3.50 -4.09
C ALA A 123 -4.18 4.83 -4.09
N MET A 124 -4.01 5.47 -5.24
CA MET A 124 -3.39 6.79 -5.33
C MET A 124 -4.22 7.88 -4.63
N LEU A 125 -5.56 7.77 -4.65
CA LEU A 125 -6.42 8.65 -3.86
C LEU A 125 -6.18 8.48 -2.36
N ILE A 126 -6.01 7.24 -1.87
CA ILE A 126 -5.65 6.98 -0.46
C ILE A 126 -4.35 7.69 -0.09
N CYS A 127 -3.32 7.54 -0.93
CA CYS A 127 -2.03 8.18 -0.70
C CYS A 127 -2.13 9.70 -0.69
N LYS A 128 -2.91 10.28 -1.60
CA LYS A 128 -3.17 11.72 -1.67
C LYS A 128 -3.90 12.23 -0.44
N ASP A 129 -4.98 11.57 -0.05
CA ASP A 129 -5.82 12.01 1.08
C ASP A 129 -5.08 11.85 2.42
N ALA A 130 -4.22 10.83 2.54
CA ALA A 130 -3.37 10.67 3.72
C ALA A 130 -2.38 11.83 3.92
N LEU A 131 -2.08 12.60 2.87
CA LEU A 131 -1.19 13.76 2.91
C LEU A 131 -1.94 15.09 2.99
N ALA A 132 -3.24 15.10 2.72
CA ALA A 132 -4.01 16.35 2.64
C ALA A 132 -3.94 17.17 3.93
N ASP A 133 -3.90 16.51 5.09
CA ASP A 133 -3.80 17.16 6.40
C ASP A 133 -2.35 17.56 6.77
N ALA A 134 -1.36 16.98 6.07
CA ALA A 134 0.06 17.20 6.38
C ALA A 134 0.71 18.30 5.53
N VAL A 135 0.04 18.78 4.47
CA VAL A 135 0.62 19.70 3.49
C VAL A 135 0.17 21.13 3.75
N VAL A 136 1.14 22.00 4.04
CA VAL A 136 0.92 23.42 4.37
C VAL A 136 0.64 24.29 3.14
N SER A 137 1.05 23.87 1.93
CA SER A 137 0.71 24.55 0.67
C SER A 137 0.56 23.57 -0.49
N ALA A 138 -0.44 23.81 -1.37
CA ALA A 138 -0.73 22.93 -2.50
C ALA A 138 0.41 22.87 -3.54
N ASP A 139 1.08 23.98 -3.82
CA ASP A 139 2.15 24.07 -4.83
C ASP A 139 3.42 23.32 -4.39
N ASP A 140 3.79 23.45 -3.12
CA ASP A 140 4.93 22.72 -2.52
C ASP A 140 4.69 21.20 -2.51
N ALA A 141 3.44 20.82 -2.28
CA ALA A 141 3.05 19.40 -2.27
C ALA A 141 3.20 18.76 -3.64
N VAL A 142 2.68 19.38 -4.68
CA VAL A 142 2.74 18.83 -6.04
C VAL A 142 4.20 18.60 -6.44
N THR A 143 5.06 19.60 -6.29
CA THR A 143 6.48 19.50 -6.70
C THR A 143 7.26 18.45 -5.93
N LYS A 144 6.98 18.27 -4.62
CA LYS A 144 7.71 17.32 -3.79
C LYS A 144 7.17 15.88 -3.89
N LEU A 145 5.87 15.74 -4.19
CA LEU A 145 5.22 14.43 -4.23
C LEU A 145 5.18 13.80 -5.62
N GLU A 146 5.28 14.60 -6.69
CA GLU A 146 5.30 14.09 -8.06
C GLU A 146 6.38 13.03 -8.30
N PRO A 147 7.65 13.20 -7.87
CA PRO A 147 8.67 12.16 -7.98
C PRO A 147 8.30 10.88 -7.21
N ILE A 148 7.73 11.03 -6.00
CA ILE A 148 7.30 9.89 -5.18
C ILE A 148 6.22 9.09 -5.89
N PHE A 149 5.22 9.76 -6.46
CA PHE A 149 4.16 9.09 -7.21
C PHE A 149 4.68 8.41 -8.47
N THR A 150 5.64 9.03 -9.17
CA THR A 150 6.30 8.43 -10.33
C THR A 150 7.01 7.13 -9.96
N ASP A 151 7.79 7.13 -8.89
CA ASP A 151 8.51 5.95 -8.40
C ASP A 151 7.55 4.85 -7.91
N VAL A 152 6.48 5.23 -7.20
CA VAL A 152 5.44 4.28 -6.77
C VAL A 152 4.79 3.58 -7.96
N LEU A 153 4.47 4.31 -9.02
CA LEU A 153 3.89 3.74 -10.25
C LEU A 153 4.89 2.84 -10.98
N ALA A 154 6.16 3.21 -11.04
CA ALA A 154 7.21 2.38 -11.63
C ALA A 154 7.37 1.05 -10.88
N HIS A 155 7.44 1.09 -9.56
CA HIS A 155 7.48 -0.11 -8.72
C HIS A 155 6.23 -0.97 -8.90
N HIS A 156 5.05 -0.33 -8.98
CA HIS A 156 3.80 -1.04 -9.22
C HIS A 156 3.79 -1.74 -10.57
N THR A 157 4.22 -1.08 -11.64
CA THR A 157 4.32 -1.67 -12.99
C THR A 157 5.21 -2.91 -12.95
N SER A 158 6.41 -2.81 -12.40
CA SER A 158 7.33 -3.95 -12.26
C SER A 158 6.73 -5.10 -11.44
N ARG A 159 5.94 -4.78 -10.40
CA ARG A 159 5.23 -5.78 -9.58
C ARG A 159 4.16 -6.52 -10.37
N LEU A 160 3.39 -5.83 -11.23
CA LEU A 160 2.40 -6.47 -12.08
C LEU A 160 3.05 -7.33 -13.17
N GLU A 161 4.10 -6.83 -13.82
CA GLU A 161 4.87 -7.58 -14.81
C GLU A 161 5.44 -8.89 -14.24
N ARG A 162 5.96 -8.83 -12.99
CA ARG A 162 6.47 -10.01 -12.29
C ARG A 162 5.43 -11.13 -12.20
N VAL A 163 4.16 -10.82 -12.01
CA VAL A 163 3.06 -11.80 -11.91
C VAL A 163 2.38 -12.08 -13.27
N GLY A 164 2.88 -11.49 -14.36
CA GLY A 164 2.34 -11.66 -15.70
C GLY A 164 1.07 -10.85 -15.98
N LEU A 165 0.83 -9.78 -15.22
CA LEU A 165 -0.24 -8.82 -15.44
C LEU A 165 0.29 -7.58 -16.17
N THR A 166 -0.59 -6.88 -16.89
CA THR A 166 -0.27 -5.59 -17.52
C THR A 166 -0.83 -4.43 -16.69
N ALA A 167 0.05 -3.43 -16.44
CA ALA A 167 -0.32 -2.19 -15.79
C ALA A 167 -1.23 -1.30 -16.66
#